data_da9d8206ec494c79a077c543b6ba121a
#
_entry.id   da9d8206ec494c79a077c543b6ba121a
#
_cell.length_a   1.000
_cell.length_b   1.000
_cell.length_c   1.000
_cell.angle_alpha   90.00
_cell.angle_beta   90.00
_cell.angle_gamma   90.00
#
_symmetry.space_group_name_H-M   'P 1'
#
loop_
_entity.id
_entity.type
_entity.pdbx_description
1 polymer ?
#
loop_
_entity_poly.entity_id
_entity_poly.type
_entity_poly.pdbx_seq_one_letter_code
_entity_poly.pdbx_strand_id
1 'polypeptide(L)'
;FATEVAGVPELGAIGRGEDMQITTYLEHSVQSELSGNVIDLCPVGALTSKPYVFEARPWELKKTETIDVMDAVGSNIRVDTYDWEVKRILPIINEDINEEWISDKTRYACDGLSNQRLDTPYIKYNNKFEKATWNEVNKIIKSKIENTDKDKICGFVGDLTNMETSFIFKEFFERTIDTNKYESRAVNNFLDTSVRENYLFNSTINGIEDSDLILLIGTNPRFEATMVNARIRKAYLNKNPKIISLSDVGDLTYPYQNLDGKTQTIKDIAKNKNDISKLIINSKKPIIIFGESFFKIKSAKYLFSSFKEFYQHNKLTDDWTQ
;
A
#
# COMPACT_ATOMS: atom_id res chain seq x y z
N PHE A 1 18.20 5.11 13.06
CA PHE A 1 17.02 4.95 12.19
C PHE A 1 17.40 4.32 10.84
N ALA A 2 18.27 4.98 10.03
CA ALA A 2 18.60 4.51 8.69
C ALA A 2 19.09 3.05 8.69
N THR A 3 20.01 2.69 9.59
CA THR A 3 20.59 1.35 9.68
C THR A 3 19.66 0.32 10.32
N GLU A 4 18.97 0.69 11.40
CA GLU A 4 18.19 -0.28 12.19
C GLU A 4 16.76 -0.41 11.70
N VAL A 5 16.05 0.70 11.52
CA VAL A 5 14.64 0.71 11.12
C VAL A 5 14.51 0.56 9.60
N ALA A 6 15.12 1.46 8.84
CA ALA A 6 15.02 1.44 7.37
C ALA A 6 15.89 0.34 6.73
N GLY A 7 16.99 -0.07 7.37
CA GLY A 7 17.90 -1.10 6.86
C GLY A 7 18.81 -0.64 5.72
N VAL A 8 18.98 0.67 5.57
CA VAL A 8 19.79 1.28 4.51
C VAL A 8 20.86 2.15 5.18
N PRO A 9 22.13 1.69 5.31
CA PRO A 9 23.19 2.38 6.05
C PRO A 9 23.85 3.49 5.22
N GLU A 10 23.07 4.34 4.56
CA GLU A 10 23.56 5.40 3.67
C GLU A 10 23.81 6.73 4.39
N LEU A 11 23.21 6.94 5.55
CA LEU A 11 23.39 8.11 6.39
C LEU A 11 24.23 7.75 7.63
N GLY A 12 25.32 8.46 7.83
CA GLY A 12 26.22 8.21 8.94
C GLY A 12 26.90 9.47 9.45
N ALA A 13 27.79 9.33 10.41
CA ALA A 13 28.62 10.40 10.94
C ALA A 13 30.07 10.18 10.52
N ILE A 14 30.72 11.21 9.99
CA ILE A 14 32.15 11.24 9.71
C ILE A 14 32.83 12.25 10.63
N GLY A 15 34.11 12.04 10.93
CA GLY A 15 34.84 12.85 11.91
C GLY A 15 34.49 12.49 13.36
N ARG A 16 34.97 13.31 14.30
CA ARG A 16 34.64 13.20 15.73
C ARG A 16 34.75 14.56 16.42
N GLY A 17 34.10 14.70 17.58
CA GLY A 17 34.15 15.94 18.36
C GLY A 17 33.41 17.08 17.62
N GLU A 18 34.00 18.26 17.65
CA GLU A 18 33.44 19.47 17.01
C GLU A 18 33.40 19.36 15.48
N ASP A 19 34.24 18.52 14.87
CA ASP A 19 34.31 18.28 13.42
C ASP A 19 33.39 17.17 12.94
N MET A 20 32.52 16.65 13.79
CA MET A 20 31.57 15.59 13.39
C MET A 20 30.51 16.15 12.44
N GLN A 21 30.38 15.50 11.29
CA GLN A 21 29.37 15.82 10.28
C GLN A 21 28.47 14.63 10.02
N ILE A 22 27.16 14.85 9.99
CA ILE A 22 26.17 13.86 9.55
C ILE A 22 26.01 14.03 8.05
N THR A 23 26.39 13.00 7.31
CA THR A 23 26.38 13.05 5.84
C THR A 23 26.19 11.66 5.24
N THR A 24 25.99 11.62 3.94
CA THR A 24 25.98 10.38 3.16
C THR A 24 27.38 10.09 2.63
N TYR A 25 27.68 8.81 2.39
CA TYR A 25 28.95 8.41 1.81
C TYR A 25 29.03 8.84 0.34
N LEU A 26 30.10 9.56 -0.03
CA LEU A 26 30.36 10.03 -1.40
C LEU A 26 29.19 10.78 -2.05
N GLU A 27 28.47 11.61 -1.30
CA GLU A 27 27.33 12.40 -1.81
C GLU A 27 26.19 11.56 -2.42
N HIS A 28 26.12 10.26 -2.10
CA HIS A 28 24.98 9.45 -2.49
C HIS A 28 23.71 9.94 -1.81
N SER A 29 22.61 9.92 -2.55
CA SER A 29 21.28 10.17 -1.95
C SER A 29 20.85 9.03 -1.05
N VAL A 30 20.12 9.31 0.02
CA VAL A 30 19.48 8.27 0.83
C VAL A 30 18.36 7.62 0.02
N GLN A 31 18.52 6.33 -0.28
CA GLN A 31 17.60 5.57 -1.14
C GLN A 31 16.72 4.62 -0.31
N SER A 32 15.98 5.18 0.61
CA SER A 32 15.04 4.42 1.43
C SER A 32 13.63 4.97 1.24
N GLU A 33 12.65 4.07 1.17
CA GLU A 33 11.22 4.38 1.12
C GLU A 33 10.71 5.01 2.43
N LEU A 34 11.59 5.09 3.44
CA LEU A 34 11.34 5.68 4.76
C LEU A 34 12.20 6.93 5.02
N SER A 35 12.91 7.44 4.01
CA SER A 35 13.94 8.49 4.18
C SER A 35 13.41 9.76 4.84
N GLY A 36 12.18 10.15 4.57
CA GLY A 36 11.56 11.34 5.13
C GLY A 36 11.40 11.35 6.66
N ASN A 37 11.41 10.17 7.31
CA ASN A 37 11.32 10.10 8.77
C ASN A 37 12.56 10.64 9.49
N VAL A 38 13.72 10.68 8.81
CA VAL A 38 14.93 11.29 9.37
C VAL A 38 14.73 12.78 9.66
N ILE A 39 13.85 13.44 8.91
CA ILE A 39 13.51 14.87 9.11
C ILE A 39 12.79 15.05 10.44
N ASP A 40 11.83 14.16 10.75
CA ASP A 40 11.05 14.23 11.99
C ASP A 40 11.91 13.92 13.23
N LEU A 41 12.93 13.09 13.07
CA LEU A 41 13.88 12.73 14.12
C LEU A 41 14.93 13.81 14.39
N CYS A 42 15.15 14.75 13.47
CA CYS A 42 16.14 15.80 13.62
C CYS A 42 15.64 16.92 14.55
N PRO A 43 16.14 17.04 15.81
CA PRO A 43 15.58 17.96 16.78
C PRO A 43 15.94 19.43 16.52
N VAL A 44 16.90 19.68 15.64
CA VAL A 44 17.52 21.01 15.43
C VAL A 44 17.21 21.62 14.06
N GLY A 45 16.41 20.95 13.23
CA GLY A 45 16.06 21.43 11.89
C GLY A 45 17.24 21.50 10.89
N ALA A 46 18.29 20.70 11.14
CA ALA A 46 19.39 20.55 10.18
C ALA A 46 18.95 19.73 8.96
N LEU A 47 18.08 18.75 9.17
CA LEU A 47 17.45 17.99 8.10
C LEU A 47 16.04 18.54 7.89
N THR A 48 15.72 18.93 6.67
CA THR A 48 14.46 19.57 6.34
C THR A 48 13.81 18.94 5.12
N SER A 49 12.49 19.01 5.04
CA SER A 49 11.74 18.60 3.87
C SER A 49 11.85 19.71 2.80
N LYS A 50 12.51 19.42 1.70
CA LYS A 50 12.69 20.41 0.61
C LYS A 50 11.36 20.97 0.08
N PRO A 51 10.27 20.20 -0.07
CA PRO A 51 8.97 20.75 -0.49
C PRO A 51 8.30 21.66 0.54
N TYR A 52 8.65 21.55 1.82
CA TYR A 52 7.98 22.30 2.89
C TYR A 52 8.80 23.45 3.46
N VAL A 53 10.15 23.39 3.36
CA VAL A 53 11.02 24.40 3.97
C VAL A 53 10.67 25.80 3.46
N PHE A 54 10.47 26.76 4.39
CA PHE A 54 10.07 28.16 4.14
C PHE A 54 8.65 28.38 3.61
N GLU A 55 7.81 27.36 3.48
CA GLU A 55 6.44 27.49 2.95
C GLU A 55 5.45 28.06 3.99
N ALA A 56 5.56 27.63 5.25
CA ALA A 56 4.66 28.10 6.33
C ALA A 56 5.31 27.90 7.69
N ARG A 57 4.80 28.66 8.69
CA ARG A 57 5.19 28.48 10.09
C ARG A 57 4.29 27.43 10.77
N PRO A 58 4.80 26.64 11.73
CA PRO A 58 4.00 25.57 12.37
C PRO A 58 2.71 26.04 13.06
N TRP A 59 2.66 27.29 13.51
CA TRP A 59 1.48 27.87 14.17
C TRP A 59 0.43 28.41 13.18
N GLU A 60 0.78 28.58 11.91
CA GLU A 60 -0.15 28.99 10.85
C GLU A 60 -0.94 27.80 10.28
N LEU A 61 -0.46 26.59 10.54
CA LEU A 61 -1.01 25.38 9.97
C LEU A 61 -2.25 24.90 10.71
N LYS A 62 -3.29 24.57 9.94
CA LYS A 62 -4.43 23.79 10.43
C LYS A 62 -4.06 22.31 10.40
N LYS A 63 -4.17 21.65 11.53
CA LYS A 63 -3.80 20.23 11.71
C LYS A 63 -5.04 19.36 11.71
N THR A 64 -5.05 18.33 10.88
CA THR A 64 -6.15 17.37 10.77
C THR A 64 -5.58 15.95 10.84
N GLU A 65 -6.03 15.18 11.81
CA GLU A 65 -5.67 13.78 11.97
C GLU A 65 -6.54 12.91 11.06
N THR A 66 -5.92 11.94 10.41
CA THR A 66 -6.60 11.03 9.48
C THR A 66 -5.77 9.76 9.26
N ILE A 67 -6.18 8.95 8.30
CA ILE A 67 -5.53 7.69 7.92
C ILE A 67 -5.03 7.82 6.48
N ASP A 68 -3.84 7.29 6.22
CA ASP A 68 -3.27 7.21 4.87
C ASP A 68 -4.11 6.27 3.99
N VAL A 69 -4.30 6.68 2.75
CA VAL A 69 -5.03 5.93 1.72
C VAL A 69 -4.15 5.49 0.55
N MET A 70 -2.83 5.73 0.65
CA MET A 70 -1.89 5.43 -0.44
C MET A 70 -1.46 3.96 -0.45
N ASP A 71 -1.68 3.25 0.63
CA ASP A 71 -1.53 1.81 0.73
C ASP A 71 -2.62 1.19 1.64
N ALA A 72 -2.65 -0.13 1.73
CA ALA A 72 -3.66 -0.85 2.53
C ALA A 72 -3.29 -1.00 4.02
N VAL A 73 -2.17 -0.44 4.47
CA VAL A 73 -1.70 -0.55 5.86
C VAL A 73 -2.53 0.30 6.79
N GLY A 74 -2.98 1.48 6.32
CA GLY A 74 -3.78 2.41 7.12
C GLY A 74 -2.95 3.19 8.15
N SER A 75 -1.74 3.62 7.76
CA SER A 75 -0.88 4.44 8.62
C SER A 75 -1.60 5.67 9.14
N ASN A 76 -1.44 5.96 10.44
CA ASN A 76 -2.04 7.11 11.07
C ASN A 76 -1.21 8.35 10.77
N ILE A 77 -1.86 9.38 10.26
CA ILE A 77 -1.19 10.58 9.77
C ILE A 77 -1.87 11.87 10.26
N ARG A 78 -1.08 12.94 10.29
CA ARG A 78 -1.56 14.29 10.45
C ARG A 78 -1.29 15.08 9.18
N VAL A 79 -2.33 15.62 8.62
CA VAL A 79 -2.28 16.50 7.45
C VAL A 79 -2.27 17.95 7.92
N ASP A 80 -1.22 18.67 7.61
CA ASP A 80 -1.03 20.09 7.92
C ASP A 80 -1.35 20.93 6.67
N THR A 81 -2.37 21.79 6.76
CA THR A 81 -2.86 22.62 5.66
C THR A 81 -2.69 24.11 5.93
N TYR A 82 -2.48 24.89 4.89
CA TYR A 82 -2.49 26.34 4.89
C TYR A 82 -3.16 26.84 3.59
N ASP A 83 -4.09 27.77 3.71
CA ASP A 83 -4.80 28.35 2.56
C ASP A 83 -5.37 27.34 1.54
N TRP A 84 -6.02 26.27 2.01
CA TRP A 84 -6.60 25.21 1.17
C TRP A 84 -5.59 24.26 0.51
N GLU A 85 -4.31 24.39 0.81
CA GLU A 85 -3.27 23.50 0.33
C GLU A 85 -2.75 22.60 1.45
N VAL A 86 -2.47 21.36 1.11
CA VAL A 86 -1.71 20.45 1.97
C VAL A 86 -0.24 20.85 1.89
N LYS A 87 0.33 21.28 3.01
CA LYS A 87 1.73 21.70 3.07
C LYS A 87 2.67 20.57 3.49
N ARG A 88 2.22 19.67 4.35
CA ARG A 88 2.98 18.49 4.74
C ARG A 88 2.10 17.42 5.37
N ILE A 89 2.60 16.19 5.35
CA ILE A 89 2.03 15.05 6.05
C ILE A 89 3.07 14.53 7.04
N LEU A 90 2.64 14.30 8.27
CA LEU A 90 3.48 13.81 9.37
C LEU A 90 2.86 12.53 9.97
N PRO A 91 3.67 11.62 10.52
CA PRO A 91 3.14 10.45 11.22
C PRO A 91 2.44 10.86 12.53
N ILE A 92 1.45 10.05 12.92
CA ILE A 92 0.91 9.98 14.26
C ILE A 92 1.29 8.62 14.84
N ILE A 93 1.74 8.62 16.08
CA ILE A 93 2.14 7.40 16.78
C ILE A 93 0.95 6.45 16.89
N ASN A 94 1.12 5.25 16.34
CA ASN A 94 0.22 4.12 16.54
C ASN A 94 1.04 2.83 16.58
N GLU A 95 1.26 2.32 17.78
CA GLU A 95 2.09 1.12 18.02
C GLU A 95 1.57 -0.12 17.31
N ASP A 96 0.26 -0.22 17.09
CA ASP A 96 -0.37 -1.36 16.42
C ASP A 96 -0.20 -1.35 14.91
N ILE A 97 -0.03 -0.17 14.30
CA ILE A 97 0.01 0.00 12.85
C ILE A 97 1.39 0.47 12.38
N ASN A 98 1.65 1.76 12.46
CA ASN A 98 2.81 2.40 11.84
C ASN A 98 3.92 2.82 12.81
N GLU A 99 3.76 2.59 14.13
CA GLU A 99 4.65 3.14 15.16
C GLU A 99 4.79 4.66 14.99
N GLU A 100 5.99 5.15 14.86
CA GLU A 100 6.32 6.58 14.67
C GLU A 100 6.61 6.92 13.18
N TRP A 101 6.40 5.98 12.27
CA TRP A 101 6.92 6.07 10.91
C TRP A 101 5.81 6.15 9.86
N ILE A 102 6.13 6.77 8.72
CA ILE A 102 5.32 6.70 7.49
C ILE A 102 6.23 6.53 6.27
N SER A 103 5.69 5.98 5.20
CA SER A 103 6.43 5.87 3.94
C SER A 103 6.60 7.24 3.27
N ASP A 104 7.64 7.39 2.45
CA ASP A 104 7.85 8.59 1.65
C ASP A 104 6.72 8.79 0.63
N LYS A 105 6.10 7.71 0.14
CA LYS A 105 4.90 7.77 -0.68
C LYS A 105 3.75 8.45 0.07
N THR A 106 3.46 8.05 1.29
CA THR A 106 2.46 8.69 2.16
C THR A 106 2.78 10.17 2.39
N ARG A 107 4.06 10.46 2.66
CA ARG A 107 4.52 11.81 3.00
C ARG A 107 4.44 12.80 1.84
N TYR A 108 4.75 12.39 0.63
CA TYR A 108 4.95 13.28 -0.51
C TYR A 108 3.90 13.17 -1.62
N ALA A 109 3.05 12.15 -1.62
CA ALA A 109 2.02 11.99 -2.67
C ALA A 109 0.95 13.10 -2.66
N CYS A 110 0.88 13.91 -1.61
CA CYS A 110 -0.04 15.05 -1.51
C CYS A 110 0.14 16.10 -2.62
N ASP A 111 1.29 16.17 -3.27
CA ASP A 111 1.52 17.06 -4.43
C ASP A 111 0.50 16.82 -5.55
N GLY A 112 0.03 15.59 -5.71
CA GLY A 112 -1.02 15.24 -6.67
C GLY A 112 -2.38 15.88 -6.38
N LEU A 113 -2.60 16.46 -5.21
CA LEU A 113 -3.84 17.15 -4.87
C LEU A 113 -3.96 18.53 -5.52
N SER A 114 -2.84 19.20 -5.77
CA SER A 114 -2.80 20.54 -6.36
C SER A 114 -2.27 20.57 -7.78
N ASN A 115 -1.48 19.58 -8.21
CA ASN A 115 -0.83 19.57 -9.50
C ASN A 115 -1.60 18.72 -10.53
N GLN A 116 -1.70 19.25 -11.76
CA GLN A 116 -2.32 18.55 -12.91
C GLN A 116 -3.76 18.06 -12.66
N ARG A 117 -4.53 18.81 -11.86
CA ARG A 117 -5.94 18.48 -11.58
C ARG A 117 -6.86 19.07 -12.65
N LEU A 118 -7.88 18.31 -13.05
CA LEU A 118 -8.98 18.82 -13.85
C LEU A 118 -9.99 19.48 -12.92
N ASP A 119 -10.03 20.80 -12.94
CA ASP A 119 -10.93 21.64 -12.15
C ASP A 119 -12.21 22.06 -12.91
N THR A 120 -12.19 21.90 -14.23
CA THR A 120 -13.24 22.34 -15.13
C THR A 120 -13.52 21.23 -16.14
N PRO A 121 -14.77 20.97 -16.50
CA PRO A 121 -15.10 20.02 -17.56
C PRO A 121 -14.70 20.55 -18.94
N TYR A 122 -14.38 19.65 -19.84
CA TYR A 122 -14.01 19.95 -21.22
C TYR A 122 -14.88 19.12 -22.17
N ILE A 123 -15.29 19.73 -23.26
CA ILE A 123 -15.98 19.07 -24.38
C ILE A 123 -15.06 19.08 -25.59
N LYS A 124 -14.99 17.98 -26.30
CA LYS A 124 -14.20 17.87 -27.51
C LYS A 124 -15.04 18.19 -28.74
N TYR A 125 -14.75 19.31 -29.38
CA TYR A 125 -15.31 19.71 -30.68
C TYR A 125 -14.21 19.72 -31.73
N ASN A 126 -14.43 19.12 -32.89
CA ASN A 126 -13.48 19.12 -34.00
C ASN A 126 -12.03 18.80 -33.59
N ASN A 127 -11.83 17.78 -32.73
CA ASN A 127 -10.53 17.40 -32.16
C ASN A 127 -9.87 18.42 -31.22
N LYS A 128 -10.54 19.49 -30.82
CA LYS A 128 -10.06 20.44 -29.81
C LYS A 128 -10.88 20.34 -28.54
N PHE A 129 -10.22 20.42 -27.38
CA PHE A 129 -10.90 20.49 -26.09
C PHE A 129 -11.23 21.94 -25.76
N GLU A 130 -12.49 22.20 -25.48
CA GLU A 130 -13.02 23.52 -25.07
C GLU A 130 -13.59 23.41 -23.65
N LYS A 131 -13.35 24.44 -22.82
CA LYS A 131 -13.94 24.52 -21.48
C LYS A 131 -15.46 24.59 -21.58
N ALA A 132 -16.15 23.88 -20.73
CA ALA A 132 -17.61 23.83 -20.70
C ALA A 132 -18.14 23.96 -19.27
N THR A 133 -19.40 24.29 -19.15
CA THR A 133 -20.12 24.28 -17.88
C THR A 133 -20.68 22.89 -17.58
N TRP A 134 -20.87 22.56 -16.31
CA TRP A 134 -21.51 21.30 -15.92
C TRP A 134 -22.91 21.14 -16.51
N ASN A 135 -23.66 22.24 -16.69
CA ASN A 135 -25.00 22.18 -17.32
C ASN A 135 -24.92 21.75 -18.78
N GLU A 136 -23.94 22.21 -19.53
CA GLU A 136 -23.71 21.80 -20.93
C GLU A 136 -23.29 20.34 -21.01
N VAL A 137 -22.33 19.95 -20.18
CA VAL A 137 -21.84 18.56 -20.13
C VAL A 137 -22.95 17.60 -19.78
N ASN A 138 -23.76 17.90 -18.75
CA ASN A 138 -24.87 17.04 -18.32
C ASN A 138 -25.93 16.88 -19.42
N LYS A 139 -26.26 17.94 -20.20
CA LYS A 139 -27.16 17.84 -21.34
C LYS A 139 -26.62 16.91 -22.42
N ILE A 140 -25.33 17.00 -22.72
CA ILE A 140 -24.69 16.14 -23.72
C ILE A 140 -24.64 14.69 -23.24
N ILE A 141 -24.27 14.44 -21.97
CA ILE A 141 -24.26 13.10 -21.40
C ILE A 141 -25.64 12.48 -21.43
N LYS A 142 -26.67 13.21 -20.99
CA LYS A 142 -28.05 12.76 -21.01
C LYS A 142 -28.50 12.37 -22.43
N SER A 143 -28.31 13.27 -23.40
CA SER A 143 -28.63 12.99 -24.79
C SER A 143 -27.90 11.78 -25.36
N LYS A 144 -26.64 11.59 -25.01
CA LYS A 144 -25.86 10.40 -25.44
C LYS A 144 -26.41 9.12 -24.82
N ILE A 145 -26.72 9.12 -23.53
CA ILE A 145 -27.29 7.96 -22.84
C ILE A 145 -28.66 7.59 -23.47
N GLU A 146 -29.54 8.57 -23.68
CA GLU A 146 -30.88 8.36 -24.27
C GLU A 146 -30.81 7.80 -25.71
N ASN A 147 -29.77 8.16 -26.48
CA ASN A 147 -29.61 7.76 -27.88
C ASN A 147 -28.69 6.55 -28.07
N THR A 148 -28.17 5.95 -26.97
CA THR A 148 -27.27 4.80 -27.04
C THR A 148 -27.94 3.59 -26.41
N ASP A 149 -27.85 2.46 -27.09
CA ASP A 149 -28.30 1.19 -26.54
C ASP A 149 -27.60 0.92 -25.22
N LYS A 150 -28.37 0.63 -24.15
CA LYS A 150 -27.84 0.38 -22.81
C LYS A 150 -26.76 -0.69 -22.75
N ASP A 151 -26.84 -1.68 -23.67
CA ASP A 151 -25.83 -2.73 -23.78
C ASP A 151 -24.48 -2.26 -24.32
N LYS A 152 -24.41 -1.04 -24.83
CA LYS A 152 -23.18 -0.40 -25.32
C LYS A 152 -22.60 0.62 -24.36
N ILE A 153 -23.27 0.82 -23.20
CA ILE A 153 -22.82 1.73 -22.15
C ILE A 153 -22.12 0.94 -21.08
N CYS A 154 -20.87 1.30 -20.77
CA CYS A 154 -20.13 0.75 -19.66
C CYS A 154 -19.47 1.85 -18.83
N GLY A 155 -19.26 1.60 -17.56
CA GLY A 155 -18.66 2.53 -16.63
C GLY A 155 -17.49 1.96 -15.86
N PHE A 156 -16.53 2.84 -15.56
CA PHE A 156 -15.36 2.49 -14.76
C PHE A 156 -15.15 3.53 -13.67
N VAL A 157 -14.83 3.08 -12.46
CA VAL A 157 -14.35 3.91 -11.36
C VAL A 157 -12.93 3.48 -10.98
N GLY A 158 -12.12 4.41 -10.52
CA GLY A 158 -10.75 4.13 -10.11
C GLY A 158 -10.67 3.63 -8.67
N ASP A 159 -9.55 3.00 -8.32
CA ASP A 159 -9.30 2.39 -7.01
C ASP A 159 -9.26 3.40 -5.85
N LEU A 160 -8.95 4.67 -6.14
CA LEU A 160 -8.92 5.75 -5.14
C LEU A 160 -10.24 6.53 -5.06
N THR A 161 -11.30 6.03 -5.69
CA THR A 161 -12.64 6.61 -5.57
C THR A 161 -13.24 6.25 -4.22
N ASN A 162 -13.80 7.24 -3.50
CA ASN A 162 -14.44 6.99 -2.22
C ASN A 162 -15.66 6.08 -2.35
N MET A 163 -16.04 5.43 -1.25
CA MET A 163 -17.10 4.43 -1.22
C MET A 163 -18.46 5.03 -1.61
N GLU A 164 -18.74 6.26 -1.19
CA GLU A 164 -19.99 6.96 -1.49
C GLU A 164 -20.15 7.20 -2.99
N THR A 165 -19.10 7.67 -3.66
CA THR A 165 -19.10 7.86 -5.10
C THR A 165 -19.25 6.52 -5.84
N SER A 166 -18.55 5.49 -5.40
CA SER A 166 -18.66 4.15 -5.98
C SER A 166 -20.06 3.57 -5.82
N PHE A 167 -20.70 3.77 -4.66
CA PHE A 167 -22.06 3.35 -4.41
C PHE A 167 -23.07 4.09 -5.30
N ILE A 168 -22.98 5.43 -5.37
CA ILE A 168 -23.87 6.24 -6.23
C ILE A 168 -23.66 5.88 -7.70
N PHE A 169 -22.43 5.63 -8.11
CA PHE A 169 -22.11 5.19 -9.47
C PHE A 169 -22.79 3.86 -9.81
N LYS A 170 -22.74 2.88 -8.91
CA LYS A 170 -23.45 1.60 -9.04
C LYS A 170 -24.94 1.82 -9.17
N GLU A 171 -25.56 2.57 -8.25
CA GLU A 171 -26.99 2.88 -8.26
C GLU A 171 -27.43 3.60 -9.56
N PHE A 172 -26.60 4.50 -10.07
CA PHE A 172 -26.85 5.18 -11.33
C PHE A 172 -26.90 4.22 -12.52
N PHE A 173 -25.94 3.28 -12.58
CA PHE A 173 -25.93 2.28 -13.65
C PHE A 173 -27.09 1.29 -13.56
N GLU A 174 -27.39 0.78 -12.39
CA GLU A 174 -28.46 -0.20 -12.19
C GLU A 174 -29.85 0.40 -12.31
N ARG A 175 -30.09 1.59 -11.76
CA ARG A 175 -31.43 2.17 -11.68
C ARG A 175 -31.74 3.17 -12.78
N THR A 176 -30.75 3.89 -13.29
CA THR A 176 -31.00 4.95 -14.28
C THR A 176 -30.70 4.48 -15.70
N ILE A 177 -29.57 3.81 -15.90
CA ILE A 177 -29.16 3.27 -17.22
C ILE A 177 -29.76 1.89 -17.46
N ASP A 178 -30.10 1.17 -16.40
CA ASP A 178 -30.62 -0.21 -16.42
C ASP A 178 -29.60 -1.18 -17.06
N THR A 179 -28.34 -1.13 -16.59
CA THR A 179 -27.25 -2.04 -17.01
C THR A 179 -26.35 -2.40 -15.84
N ASN A 180 -25.77 -3.58 -15.88
CA ASN A 180 -24.79 -4.06 -14.92
C ASN A 180 -23.33 -3.99 -15.45
N LYS A 181 -23.11 -3.25 -16.53
CA LYS A 181 -21.80 -3.11 -17.17
C LYS A 181 -20.98 -2.00 -16.52
N TYR A 182 -20.64 -2.18 -15.27
CA TYR A 182 -19.73 -1.30 -14.54
C TYR A 182 -18.65 -2.11 -13.82
N GLU A 183 -17.48 -1.52 -13.65
CA GLU A 183 -16.31 -2.17 -13.04
C GLU A 183 -15.48 -1.14 -12.26
N SER A 184 -14.92 -1.56 -11.14
CA SER A 184 -14.02 -0.76 -10.33
C SER A 184 -12.56 -1.25 -10.39
N ARG A 185 -12.32 -2.47 -10.86
CA ARG A 185 -10.98 -3.04 -10.92
C ARG A 185 -10.21 -2.56 -12.14
N ALA A 186 -9.05 -1.95 -11.88
CA ALA A 186 -8.15 -1.51 -12.96
C ALA A 186 -7.50 -2.67 -13.71
N VAL A 187 -7.35 -3.81 -13.04
CA VAL A 187 -6.76 -5.04 -13.59
C VAL A 187 -7.64 -6.25 -13.27
N ASN A 188 -7.61 -7.24 -14.16
CA ASN A 188 -8.33 -8.49 -13.90
C ASN A 188 -7.56 -9.29 -12.85
N ASN A 189 -7.96 -9.16 -11.60
CA ASN A 189 -7.46 -9.95 -10.48
C ASN A 189 -8.60 -10.75 -9.84
N PHE A 190 -8.24 -11.87 -9.24
CA PHE A 190 -9.16 -12.64 -8.40
C PHE A 190 -9.01 -12.17 -6.96
N LEU A 191 -10.09 -11.68 -6.36
CA LEU A 191 -10.22 -11.46 -4.93
C LEU A 191 -11.53 -12.06 -4.47
N ASP A 192 -11.45 -13.03 -3.57
CA ASP A 192 -12.64 -13.65 -2.98
C ASP A 192 -13.17 -12.77 -1.85
N THR A 193 -14.26 -12.07 -2.12
CA THR A 193 -14.94 -11.17 -1.16
C THR A 193 -16.08 -11.85 -0.40
N SER A 194 -16.22 -13.18 -0.51
CA SER A 194 -17.32 -13.93 0.11
C SER A 194 -17.28 -13.89 1.64
N VAL A 195 -16.09 -13.85 2.22
CA VAL A 195 -15.87 -13.67 3.65
C VAL A 195 -14.76 -12.65 3.88
N ARG A 196 -14.87 -11.93 5.00
CA ARG A 196 -14.02 -10.78 5.31
C ARG A 196 -12.55 -11.18 5.49
N GLU A 197 -12.29 -12.33 6.03
CA GLU A 197 -10.95 -12.88 6.30
C GLU A 197 -10.13 -13.08 5.01
N ASN A 198 -10.76 -13.19 3.86
CA ASN A 198 -10.07 -13.40 2.59
C ASN A 198 -9.32 -12.17 2.06
N TYR A 199 -9.63 -10.96 2.55
CA TYR A 199 -9.06 -9.71 2.06
C TYR A 199 -8.56 -8.77 3.15
N LEU A 200 -8.57 -9.20 4.41
CA LEU A 200 -7.96 -8.49 5.52
C LEU A 200 -6.63 -9.12 5.92
N PHE A 201 -5.80 -8.32 6.62
CA PHE A 201 -4.58 -8.79 7.25
C PHE A 201 -4.93 -9.37 8.62
N ASN A 202 -5.15 -10.69 8.69
CA ASN A 202 -5.74 -11.36 9.86
C ASN A 202 -4.80 -11.42 11.08
N SER A 203 -3.48 -11.43 10.84
CA SER A 203 -2.47 -11.57 11.90
C SER A 203 -2.17 -10.27 12.63
N THR A 204 -2.86 -9.18 12.35
CA THR A 204 -2.54 -7.81 12.78
C THR A 204 -1.15 -7.33 12.31
N ILE A 205 -0.95 -6.02 12.18
CA ILE A 205 0.36 -5.49 11.73
C ILE A 205 1.43 -5.68 12.80
N ASN A 206 1.10 -5.42 14.07
CA ASN A 206 2.00 -5.67 15.19
C ASN A 206 2.24 -7.16 15.44
N GLY A 207 1.28 -8.03 15.13
CA GLY A 207 1.41 -9.49 15.24
C GLY A 207 2.53 -10.08 14.37
N ILE A 208 2.98 -9.39 13.33
CA ILE A 208 4.15 -9.76 12.51
C ILE A 208 5.38 -9.97 13.39
N GLU A 209 5.54 -9.17 14.45
CA GLU A 209 6.69 -9.25 15.34
C GLU A 209 6.73 -10.54 16.17
N ASP A 210 5.61 -11.25 16.25
CA ASP A 210 5.50 -12.52 16.99
C ASP A 210 5.71 -13.75 16.13
N SER A 211 5.81 -13.58 14.81
CA SER A 211 5.93 -14.69 13.87
C SER A 211 7.25 -15.45 14.01
N ASP A 212 7.21 -16.75 13.76
CA ASP A 212 8.40 -17.62 13.66
C ASP A 212 8.68 -18.05 12.21
N LEU A 213 7.70 -17.90 11.33
CA LEU A 213 7.83 -18.13 9.89
C LEU A 213 7.02 -17.10 9.12
N ILE A 214 7.63 -16.50 8.10
CA ILE A 214 6.96 -15.57 7.18
C ILE A 214 7.14 -16.08 5.76
N LEU A 215 6.03 -16.31 5.05
CA LEU A 215 6.01 -16.71 3.64
C LEU A 215 5.42 -15.60 2.78
N LEU A 216 6.20 -15.08 1.84
CA LEU A 216 5.79 -14.04 0.91
C LEU A 216 5.44 -14.66 -0.45
N ILE A 217 4.23 -14.45 -0.95
CA ILE A 217 3.75 -15.00 -2.21
C ILE A 217 3.23 -13.88 -3.11
N GLY A 218 3.97 -13.58 -4.18
CA GLY A 218 3.58 -12.58 -5.17
C GLY A 218 3.50 -11.15 -4.61
N THR A 219 4.36 -10.81 -3.66
CA THR A 219 4.47 -9.48 -3.07
C THR A 219 5.91 -9.05 -2.90
N ASN A 220 6.15 -7.75 -3.07
CA ASN A 220 7.34 -7.07 -2.60
C ASN A 220 6.92 -6.07 -1.51
N PRO A 221 6.95 -6.47 -0.23
CA PRO A 221 6.44 -5.63 0.85
C PRO A 221 7.21 -4.31 0.99
N ARG A 222 8.47 -4.24 0.57
CA ARG A 222 9.27 -3.01 0.62
C ARG A 222 8.61 -1.88 -0.15
N PHE A 223 8.07 -2.15 -1.34
CA PHE A 223 7.45 -1.14 -2.20
C PHE A 223 5.92 -1.12 -2.14
N GLU A 224 5.29 -2.27 -1.89
CA GLU A 224 3.83 -2.39 -1.88
C GLU A 224 3.23 -1.97 -0.53
N ALA A 225 3.91 -2.31 0.58
CA ALA A 225 3.45 -2.05 1.95
C ALA A 225 4.66 -1.79 2.86
N THR A 226 5.30 -0.64 2.70
CA THR A 226 6.58 -0.28 3.33
C THR A 226 6.55 -0.44 4.85
N MET A 227 5.43 -0.13 5.51
CA MET A 227 5.31 -0.29 6.97
C MET A 227 5.24 -1.76 7.38
N VAL A 228 4.63 -2.64 6.57
CA VAL A 228 4.69 -4.09 6.77
C VAL A 228 6.13 -4.59 6.63
N ASN A 229 6.86 -4.09 5.64
CA ASN A 229 8.28 -4.42 5.48
C ASN A 229 9.13 -4.02 6.68
N ALA A 230 8.89 -2.82 7.23
CA ALA A 230 9.56 -2.35 8.44
C ALA A 230 9.26 -3.26 9.65
N ARG A 231 8.02 -3.72 9.80
CA ARG A 231 7.64 -4.68 10.85
C ARG A 231 8.31 -6.05 10.68
N ILE A 232 8.39 -6.56 9.44
CA ILE A 232 9.10 -7.82 9.15
C ILE A 232 10.59 -7.66 9.49
N ARG A 233 11.18 -6.52 9.13
CA ARG A 233 12.56 -6.22 9.51
C ARG A 233 12.75 -6.18 11.03
N LYS A 234 11.87 -5.53 11.77
CA LYS A 234 11.89 -5.48 13.23
C LYS A 234 11.76 -6.89 13.84
N ALA A 235 10.86 -7.72 13.30
CA ALA A 235 10.75 -9.12 13.69
C ALA A 235 12.06 -9.89 13.44
N TYR A 236 12.69 -9.69 12.28
CA TYR A 236 13.97 -10.29 11.94
C TYR A 236 15.07 -9.90 12.92
N LEU A 237 15.19 -8.64 13.26
CA LEU A 237 16.22 -8.17 14.20
C LEU A 237 16.03 -8.69 15.63
N ASN A 238 14.78 -8.84 16.07
CA ASN A 238 14.46 -9.20 17.45
C ASN A 238 14.32 -10.72 17.67
N LYS A 239 13.67 -11.44 16.75
CA LYS A 239 13.31 -12.86 16.92
C LYS A 239 13.86 -13.76 15.83
N ASN A 240 14.36 -13.18 14.74
CA ASN A 240 14.94 -13.90 13.59
C ASN A 240 14.00 -14.99 13.03
N PRO A 241 12.75 -14.66 12.67
CA PRO A 241 11.85 -15.61 12.03
C PRO A 241 12.45 -16.10 10.70
N LYS A 242 12.09 -17.31 10.29
CA LYS A 242 12.44 -17.79 8.97
C LYS A 242 11.60 -17.06 7.91
N ILE A 243 12.24 -16.33 6.99
CA ILE A 243 11.56 -15.57 5.93
C ILE A 243 11.83 -16.27 4.59
N ILE A 244 10.74 -16.55 3.86
CA ILE A 244 10.80 -17.23 2.56
C ILE A 244 9.99 -16.42 1.56
N SER A 245 10.54 -16.16 0.38
CA SER A 245 9.81 -15.54 -0.74
C SER A 245 9.68 -16.52 -1.90
N LEU A 246 8.49 -16.61 -2.48
CA LEU A 246 8.21 -17.37 -3.70
C LEU A 246 8.39 -16.49 -4.95
N SER A 247 9.39 -15.66 -4.95
CA SER A 247 9.89 -14.89 -6.09
C SER A 247 11.15 -14.15 -5.66
N ASP A 248 12.01 -13.84 -6.60
CA ASP A 248 13.09 -12.90 -6.36
C ASP A 248 12.52 -11.49 -6.36
N VAL A 249 12.52 -10.85 -5.20
CA VAL A 249 11.97 -9.51 -4.99
C VAL A 249 13.07 -8.48 -4.73
N GLY A 250 14.35 -8.87 -4.88
CA GLY A 250 15.49 -8.01 -4.65
C GLY A 250 15.77 -7.77 -3.16
N ASP A 251 16.31 -6.62 -2.84
CA ASP A 251 16.65 -6.26 -1.46
C ASP A 251 15.41 -5.84 -0.66
N LEU A 252 15.08 -6.64 0.36
CA LEU A 252 14.01 -6.35 1.32
C LEU A 252 14.53 -5.69 2.61
N THR A 253 15.83 -5.39 2.69
CA THR A 253 16.53 -4.88 3.86
C THR A 253 16.77 -5.92 4.98
N TYR A 254 16.43 -7.17 4.74
CA TYR A 254 16.71 -8.34 5.58
C TYR A 254 16.92 -9.58 4.70
N PRO A 255 17.66 -10.58 5.17
CA PRO A 255 17.86 -11.81 4.41
C PRO A 255 16.59 -12.65 4.37
N TYR A 256 16.35 -13.27 3.23
CA TYR A 256 15.27 -14.23 3.03
C TYR A 256 15.73 -15.38 2.14
N GLN A 257 15.07 -16.52 2.25
CA GLN A 257 15.26 -17.64 1.35
C GLN A 257 14.41 -17.44 0.10
N ASN A 258 15.05 -17.31 -1.06
CA ASN A 258 14.34 -17.23 -2.33
C ASN A 258 14.01 -18.63 -2.86
N LEU A 259 12.78 -18.84 -3.28
CA LEU A 259 12.31 -20.01 -4.00
C LEU A 259 11.75 -19.60 -5.37
N ASP A 260 11.64 -20.57 -6.27
CA ASP A 260 11.02 -20.29 -7.55
C ASP A 260 9.51 -19.94 -7.37
N GLY A 261 9.07 -18.88 -8.01
CA GLY A 261 7.68 -18.41 -7.99
C GLY A 261 6.75 -19.20 -8.93
N LYS A 262 7.11 -20.44 -9.31
CA LYS A 262 6.30 -21.23 -10.22
C LYS A 262 4.97 -21.63 -9.58
N THR A 263 3.92 -21.57 -10.36
CA THR A 263 2.57 -22.00 -9.95
C THR A 263 2.55 -23.42 -9.39
N GLN A 264 3.42 -24.31 -9.91
CA GLN A 264 3.53 -25.69 -9.43
C GLN A 264 4.09 -25.74 -8.00
N THR A 265 5.11 -24.95 -7.66
CA THR A 265 5.67 -24.87 -6.31
C THR A 265 4.63 -24.38 -5.31
N ILE A 266 3.88 -23.33 -5.67
CA ILE A 266 2.76 -22.81 -4.86
C ILE A 266 1.70 -23.91 -4.61
N LYS A 267 1.34 -24.65 -5.66
CA LYS A 267 0.39 -25.76 -5.59
C LYS A 267 0.90 -26.89 -4.69
N ASP A 268 2.17 -27.25 -4.79
CA ASP A 268 2.78 -28.33 -4.02
C ASP A 268 2.85 -27.99 -2.52
N ILE A 269 3.08 -26.71 -2.19
CA ILE A 269 2.97 -26.21 -0.81
C ILE A 269 1.54 -26.37 -0.31
N ALA A 270 0.56 -25.87 -1.05
CA ALA A 270 -0.85 -25.94 -0.67
C ALA A 270 -1.39 -27.38 -0.59
N LYS A 271 -0.79 -28.34 -1.27
CA LYS A 271 -1.15 -29.76 -1.25
C LYS A 271 -0.29 -30.60 -0.30
N ASN A 272 0.50 -30.00 0.57
CA ASN A 272 1.39 -30.67 1.53
C ASN A 272 2.42 -31.62 0.86
N LYS A 273 2.92 -31.24 -0.30
CA LYS A 273 3.91 -32.01 -1.08
C LYS A 273 5.31 -31.40 -1.08
N ASN A 274 5.53 -30.35 -0.31
CA ASN A 274 6.78 -29.61 -0.25
C ASN A 274 7.28 -29.51 1.18
N ASP A 275 8.58 -29.40 1.39
CA ASP A 275 9.14 -29.24 2.74
C ASP A 275 8.72 -27.94 3.41
N ILE A 276 8.37 -26.89 2.63
CA ILE A 276 7.80 -25.67 3.17
C ILE A 276 6.46 -25.91 3.85
N SER A 277 5.62 -26.82 3.32
CA SER A 277 4.36 -27.19 3.97
C SER A 277 4.59 -27.75 5.38
N LYS A 278 5.63 -28.59 5.53
CA LYS A 278 6.01 -29.14 6.84
C LYS A 278 6.50 -28.05 7.79
N LEU A 279 7.25 -27.06 7.25
CA LEU A 279 7.69 -25.90 8.04
C LEU A 279 6.48 -25.11 8.54
N ILE A 280 5.51 -24.82 7.68
CA ILE A 280 4.28 -24.10 8.06
C ILE A 280 3.53 -24.86 9.16
N ILE A 281 3.34 -26.19 9.01
CA ILE A 281 2.62 -27.04 9.98
C ILE A 281 3.34 -27.08 11.33
N ASN A 282 4.68 -27.08 11.33
CA ASN A 282 5.48 -27.16 12.54
C ASN A 282 5.74 -25.81 13.20
N SER A 283 5.45 -24.71 12.52
CA SER A 283 5.58 -23.35 13.05
C SER A 283 4.46 -23.07 14.05
N LYS A 284 4.78 -22.32 15.10
CA LYS A 284 3.81 -21.92 16.11
C LYS A 284 2.97 -20.74 15.66
N LYS A 285 3.59 -19.81 14.96
CA LYS A 285 2.98 -18.56 14.49
C LYS A 285 3.39 -18.24 13.05
N PRO A 286 2.99 -19.08 12.06
CA PRO A 286 3.33 -18.83 10.66
C PRO A 286 2.45 -17.73 10.06
N ILE A 287 3.05 -16.82 9.29
CA ILE A 287 2.31 -15.83 8.49
C ILE A 287 2.52 -16.13 7.01
N ILE A 288 1.45 -16.08 6.23
CA ILE A 288 1.51 -16.13 4.78
C ILE A 288 0.91 -14.84 4.21
N ILE A 289 1.72 -14.07 3.48
CA ILE A 289 1.31 -12.82 2.87
C ILE A 289 1.13 -13.04 1.37
N PHE A 290 -0.09 -12.86 0.88
CA PHE A 290 -0.41 -12.87 -0.54
C PHE A 290 -0.45 -11.44 -1.07
N GLY A 291 0.39 -11.15 -2.05
CA GLY A 291 0.38 -9.85 -2.71
C GLY A 291 -0.49 -9.81 -3.97
N GLU A 292 -0.63 -8.62 -4.53
CA GLU A 292 -1.48 -8.38 -5.70
C GLU A 292 -1.08 -9.24 -6.91
N SER A 293 0.23 -9.46 -7.10
CA SER A 293 0.74 -10.25 -8.22
C SER A 293 0.24 -11.71 -8.20
N PHE A 294 0.03 -12.28 -7.00
CA PHE A 294 -0.58 -13.60 -6.87
C PHE A 294 -2.02 -13.63 -7.39
N PHE A 295 -2.81 -12.60 -7.11
CA PHE A 295 -4.21 -12.54 -7.51
C PHE A 295 -4.41 -12.24 -9.00
N LYS A 296 -3.36 -11.80 -9.72
CA LYS A 296 -3.38 -11.56 -11.17
C LYS A 296 -3.20 -12.82 -12.02
N ILE A 297 -2.70 -13.92 -11.44
CA ILE A 297 -2.49 -15.15 -12.21
C ILE A 297 -3.80 -15.89 -12.47
N LYS A 298 -3.93 -16.54 -13.63
CA LYS A 298 -5.15 -17.25 -14.05
C LYS A 298 -5.61 -18.35 -13.07
N SER A 299 -4.66 -18.96 -12.35
CA SER A 299 -4.92 -20.02 -11.36
C SER A 299 -5.13 -19.51 -9.92
N ALA A 300 -5.17 -18.21 -9.70
CA ALA A 300 -5.25 -17.61 -8.35
C ALA A 300 -6.41 -18.19 -7.53
N LYS A 301 -7.60 -18.24 -8.10
CA LYS A 301 -8.79 -18.82 -7.44
C LYS A 301 -8.55 -20.23 -6.91
N TYR A 302 -8.02 -21.11 -7.77
CA TYR A 302 -7.75 -22.50 -7.41
C TYR A 302 -6.67 -22.61 -6.33
N LEU A 303 -5.58 -21.86 -6.47
CA LEU A 303 -4.48 -21.89 -5.51
C LEU A 303 -4.90 -21.33 -4.16
N PHE A 304 -5.61 -20.22 -4.14
CA PHE A 304 -6.11 -19.62 -2.91
C PHE A 304 -7.07 -20.56 -2.16
N SER A 305 -8.02 -21.17 -2.87
CA SER A 305 -8.89 -22.20 -2.29
C SER A 305 -8.11 -23.38 -1.73
N SER A 306 -7.06 -23.84 -2.44
CA SER A 306 -6.20 -24.92 -1.95
C SER A 306 -5.43 -24.54 -0.69
N PHE A 307 -5.00 -23.28 -0.55
CA PHE A 307 -4.40 -22.79 0.69
C PHE A 307 -5.42 -22.72 1.84
N LYS A 308 -6.65 -22.27 1.57
CA LYS A 308 -7.73 -22.30 2.59
C LYS A 308 -7.98 -23.73 3.09
N GLU A 309 -8.10 -24.70 2.20
CA GLU A 309 -8.23 -26.11 2.56
C GLU A 309 -7.03 -26.60 3.39
N PHE A 310 -5.80 -26.22 3.00
CA PHE A 310 -4.58 -26.55 3.71
C PHE A 310 -4.60 -26.03 5.16
N TYR A 311 -4.99 -24.78 5.36
CA TYR A 311 -5.13 -24.17 6.69
C TYR A 311 -6.18 -24.88 7.55
N GLN A 312 -7.37 -25.06 7.00
CA GLN A 312 -8.47 -25.72 7.70
C GLN A 312 -8.14 -27.17 8.10
N HIS A 313 -7.43 -27.89 7.23
CA HIS A 313 -7.09 -29.31 7.48
C HIS A 313 -6.02 -29.48 8.54
N ASN A 314 -5.08 -28.54 8.63
CA ASN A 314 -3.95 -28.64 9.55
C ASN A 314 -4.19 -27.93 10.88
N LYS A 315 -5.40 -27.38 11.11
CA LYS A 315 -5.78 -26.64 12.33
C LYS A 315 -4.63 -25.76 12.84
N LEU A 316 -4.16 -24.89 11.94
CA LEU A 316 -3.18 -23.87 12.31
C LEU A 316 -3.89 -22.95 13.29
N THR A 317 -3.80 -23.31 14.51
CA THR A 317 -4.23 -22.78 15.83
C THR A 317 -5.36 -21.76 15.83
N ASP A 318 -6.45 -22.11 16.53
CA ASP A 318 -7.60 -21.24 16.79
C ASP A 318 -7.19 -19.88 17.41
N ASP A 319 -6.05 -19.82 18.10
CA ASP A 319 -5.47 -18.62 18.73
C ASP A 319 -4.75 -17.67 17.75
N TRP A 320 -4.47 -18.13 16.53
CA TRP A 320 -3.71 -17.34 15.54
C TRP A 320 -4.59 -16.49 14.63
N THR A 321 -5.87 -16.78 14.52
CA THR A 321 -6.83 -16.08 13.65
C THR A 321 -7.58 -14.94 14.34
N GLN A 322 -7.17 -14.53 15.53
CA GLN A 322 -7.77 -13.42 16.28
C GLN A 322 -7.03 -12.10 16.07
#